data_02f130df66af446856ae18407a308950
#
_entry.id   02f130df66af446856ae18407a308950
#
_cell.length_a   1.000
_cell.length_b   1.000
_cell.length_c   1.000
_cell.angle_alpha   90.00
_cell.angle_beta   90.00
_cell.angle_gamma   90.00
#
_symmetry.space_group_name_H-M   'P 1'
#
loop_
_entity.id
_entity.type
_entity.pdbx_description
1 polymer ?
#
loop_
_entity_poly.entity_id
_entity_poly.type
_entity_poly.pdbx_seq_one_letter_code
_entity_poly.pdbx_strand_id
1 'polypeptide(L)'
;MDDSFLTARDFASHPAYVYPGYGSSVKRGPTRPLIPLKEKLRDQRVPVYGTEDLGALDHDLTRNAMRNGEPLGERIIVTGRVLDEGGRPVRNTLVEIWQANAAGRYVHKNDQHDAPLDPNFLGAGRCLTDNEGRYHFLTIKPGAYPWGNHPNAWRPNHIHFSLFGEHFGSRLVTQMYFPGDPLLAFDPIFQGTPEHARDRMIAGFSLDTTQEAYALGYDFDIVMRGRNETPMER
;
A
#
# COMPACT_ATOMS: atom_id res chain seq x y z
N MET A 1 15.99 28.12 5.39
CA MET A 1 15.99 26.86 6.16
C MET A 1 14.55 26.64 6.56
N ASP A 2 13.87 25.78 5.86
CA ASP A 2 12.48 25.46 6.17
C ASP A 2 12.50 24.38 7.25
N ASP A 3 12.37 24.78 8.51
CA ASP A 3 12.16 23.88 9.63
C ASP A 3 10.71 23.39 9.58
N SER A 4 10.37 22.61 8.57
CA SER A 4 9.08 21.95 8.50
C SER A 4 9.03 20.84 9.55
N PHE A 5 8.61 21.20 10.75
CA PHE A 5 8.26 20.22 11.77
C PHE A 5 7.15 19.34 11.24
N LEU A 6 7.36 18.03 11.30
CA LEU A 6 6.32 17.06 10.92
C LEU A 6 5.09 17.28 11.80
N THR A 7 3.94 17.50 11.19
CA THR A 7 2.67 17.58 11.91
C THR A 7 2.40 16.29 12.69
N ALA A 8 1.73 16.40 13.81
CA ALA A 8 1.29 15.22 14.56
C ALA A 8 0.36 14.37 13.68
N ARG A 9 0.49 13.05 13.79
CA ARG A 9 -0.38 12.12 13.06
C ARG A 9 -1.81 12.24 13.58
N ASP A 10 -2.77 12.32 12.66
CA ASP A 10 -4.19 12.33 12.99
C ASP A 10 -4.70 10.89 13.18
N PHE A 11 -4.66 10.41 14.41
CA PHE A 11 -5.10 9.07 14.74
C PHE A 11 -6.61 8.84 14.52
N ALA A 12 -7.41 9.88 14.36
CA ALA A 12 -8.83 9.76 14.06
C ALA A 12 -9.11 9.22 12.65
N SER A 13 -8.15 9.31 11.75
CA SER A 13 -8.24 8.77 10.38
C SER A 13 -7.78 7.32 10.25
N HIS A 14 -7.24 6.74 11.32
CA HIS A 14 -6.70 5.38 11.29
C HIS A 14 -7.62 4.37 11.96
N PRO A 15 -7.59 3.09 11.55
CA PRO A 15 -8.29 2.04 12.27
C PRO A 15 -7.78 1.90 13.70
N ALA A 16 -8.63 1.47 14.63
CA ALA A 16 -8.22 1.13 15.97
C ALA A 16 -7.22 -0.03 15.98
N TYR A 17 -6.27 -0.05 16.93
CA TYR A 17 -5.31 -1.16 17.07
C TYR A 17 -5.98 -2.51 17.32
N VAL A 18 -7.11 -2.50 18.01
CA VAL A 18 -7.95 -3.67 18.23
C VAL A 18 -9.31 -3.38 17.63
N TYR A 19 -9.69 -4.15 16.62
CA TYR A 19 -10.99 -4.05 15.96
C TYR A 19 -11.70 -5.42 16.05
N PRO A 20 -12.87 -5.50 16.67
CA PRO A 20 -13.53 -6.79 16.93
C PRO A 20 -13.81 -7.62 15.67
N GLY A 21 -14.16 -6.95 14.55
CA GLY A 21 -14.37 -7.61 13.26
C GLY A 21 -13.10 -8.24 12.69
N TYR A 22 -11.91 -7.78 13.11
CA TYR A 22 -10.61 -8.34 12.73
C TYR A 22 -10.02 -9.12 13.90
N GLY A 23 -10.38 -10.39 13.99
CA GLY A 23 -10.11 -11.23 15.16
C GLY A 23 -8.65 -11.36 15.56
N SER A 24 -7.69 -11.31 14.61
CA SER A 24 -6.25 -11.36 14.93
C SER A 24 -5.66 -10.03 15.41
N SER A 25 -6.40 -8.92 15.34
CA SER A 25 -5.93 -7.61 15.80
C SER A 25 -5.55 -7.61 17.29
N VAL A 26 -6.22 -8.39 18.12
CA VAL A 26 -5.89 -8.58 19.55
C VAL A 26 -4.48 -9.11 19.79
N LYS A 27 -3.92 -9.86 18.84
CA LYS A 27 -2.57 -10.43 18.91
C LYS A 27 -1.49 -9.44 18.43
N ARG A 28 -1.88 -8.40 17.72
CA ARG A 28 -0.99 -7.41 17.09
C ARG A 28 -1.10 -6.03 17.72
N GLY A 29 -2.21 -5.76 18.40
CA GLY A 29 -2.41 -4.52 19.12
C GLY A 29 -1.42 -4.32 20.27
N PRO A 30 -1.07 -3.06 20.61
CA PRO A 30 -0.22 -2.78 21.75
C PRO A 30 -0.83 -3.29 23.06
N THR A 31 -0.06 -4.02 23.85
CA THR A 31 -0.49 -4.49 25.17
C THR A 31 -0.15 -3.51 26.31
N ARG A 32 0.59 -2.44 26.00
CA ARG A 32 0.98 -1.37 26.91
C ARG A 32 0.63 -0.02 26.31
N PRO A 33 0.44 1.04 27.12
CA PRO A 33 0.25 2.38 26.60
C PRO A 33 1.37 2.79 25.64
N LEU A 34 0.98 3.43 24.53
CA LEU A 34 1.93 3.96 23.57
C LEU A 34 2.73 5.11 24.21
N ILE A 35 4.03 5.14 23.95
CA ILE A 35 4.91 6.23 24.34
C ILE A 35 5.08 7.14 23.12
N PRO A 36 4.64 8.41 23.19
CA PRO A 36 4.83 9.33 22.09
C PRO A 36 6.33 9.58 21.84
N LEU A 37 6.73 9.54 20.58
CA LEU A 37 8.08 9.90 20.20
C LEU A 37 8.32 11.39 20.49
N LYS A 38 9.49 11.70 21.07
CA LYS A 38 9.94 13.09 21.22
C LYS A 38 10.09 13.72 19.84
N GLU A 39 9.69 14.98 19.70
CA GLU A 39 9.75 15.70 18.41
C GLU A 39 11.12 15.60 17.74
N LYS A 40 12.20 15.87 18.49
CA LYS A 40 13.58 15.74 17.95
C LYS A 40 13.90 14.38 17.36
N LEU A 41 13.34 13.29 17.90
CA LEU A 41 13.56 11.95 17.36
C LEU A 41 12.67 11.70 16.16
N ARG A 42 11.42 12.16 16.20
CA ARG A 42 10.45 12.02 15.11
C ARG A 42 10.93 12.72 13.85
N ASP A 43 11.46 13.93 14.00
CA ASP A 43 11.88 14.81 12.90
C ASP A 43 13.33 14.55 12.46
N GLN A 44 14.02 13.61 13.10
CA GLN A 44 15.37 13.25 12.71
C GLN A 44 15.36 12.61 11.31
N ARG A 45 16.17 13.14 10.40
CA ARG A 45 16.41 12.51 9.10
C ARG A 45 17.10 11.17 9.29
N VAL A 46 16.63 10.20 8.55
CA VAL A 46 17.19 8.85 8.56
C VAL A 46 17.54 8.44 7.14
N PRO A 47 18.55 7.58 6.94
CA PRO A 47 18.82 7.01 5.63
C PRO A 47 17.56 6.28 5.12
N VAL A 48 17.22 6.51 3.86
CA VAL A 48 16.19 5.74 3.18
C VAL A 48 16.84 4.44 2.73
N TYR A 49 16.47 3.33 3.38
CA TYR A 49 17.03 2.02 3.05
C TYR A 49 16.55 1.56 1.67
N GLY A 50 17.42 0.89 0.94
CA GLY A 50 17.09 0.21 -0.31
C GLY A 50 17.01 1.12 -1.55
N THR A 51 17.29 2.42 -1.46
CA THR A 51 17.34 3.29 -2.64
C THR A 51 18.53 2.99 -3.54
N GLU A 52 19.64 2.58 -2.96
CA GLU A 52 20.87 2.22 -3.69
C GLU A 52 20.75 0.85 -4.37
N ASP A 53 19.81 0.01 -3.92
CA ASP A 53 19.60 -1.35 -4.43
C ASP A 53 18.44 -1.45 -5.41
N LEU A 54 17.94 -0.31 -5.92
CA LEU A 54 16.84 -0.31 -6.89
C LEU A 54 17.31 -0.82 -8.25
N GLY A 55 16.78 -1.97 -8.65
CA GLY A 55 16.97 -2.53 -9.99
C GLY A 55 16.13 -1.82 -11.04
N ALA A 56 16.59 -1.84 -12.28
CA ALA A 56 15.90 -1.19 -13.40
C ALA A 56 14.47 -1.70 -13.64
N LEU A 57 14.14 -2.90 -13.20
CA LEU A 57 12.82 -3.52 -13.36
C LEU A 57 12.01 -3.59 -12.05
N ASP A 58 12.48 -3.03 -10.95
CA ASP A 58 11.78 -3.13 -9.66
C ASP A 58 10.38 -2.52 -9.68
N HIS A 59 10.15 -1.53 -10.54
CA HIS A 59 8.85 -0.90 -10.76
C HIS A 59 7.95 -1.65 -11.75
N ASP A 60 8.45 -2.68 -12.43
CA ASP A 60 7.69 -3.49 -13.38
C ASP A 60 7.56 -4.93 -12.87
N LEU A 61 6.50 -5.19 -12.09
CA LEU A 61 6.24 -6.50 -11.50
C LEU A 61 5.87 -7.55 -12.55
N THR A 62 5.56 -7.13 -13.77
CA THR A 62 5.29 -8.07 -14.87
C THR A 62 6.57 -8.63 -15.47
N ARG A 63 7.72 -8.02 -15.16
CA ARG A 63 9.02 -8.39 -15.73
C ARG A 63 10.09 -8.72 -14.70
N ASN A 64 9.99 -8.21 -13.49
CA ASN A 64 11.04 -8.35 -12.47
C ASN A 64 11.25 -9.80 -11.97
N ALA A 65 10.32 -10.72 -12.27
CA ALA A 65 10.38 -12.12 -11.88
C ALA A 65 10.12 -13.10 -13.05
N MET A 66 10.09 -12.62 -14.28
CA MET A 66 9.87 -13.47 -15.47
C MET A 66 10.90 -14.60 -15.56
N ARG A 67 10.45 -15.83 -15.79
CA ARG A 67 11.29 -17.01 -15.98
C ARG A 67 11.16 -17.60 -17.38
N ASN A 68 9.92 -17.86 -17.83
CA ASN A 68 9.65 -18.57 -19.08
C ASN A 68 8.40 -18.03 -19.81
N GLY A 69 7.87 -16.91 -19.40
CA GLY A 69 6.70 -16.28 -19.99
C GLY A 69 6.27 -15.05 -19.21
N GLU A 70 5.19 -14.44 -19.65
CA GLU A 70 4.57 -13.32 -18.95
C GLU A 70 3.65 -13.80 -17.82
N PRO A 71 3.48 -13.00 -16.74
CA PRO A 71 2.53 -13.33 -15.69
C PRO A 71 1.09 -13.30 -16.20
N LEU A 72 0.25 -14.15 -15.61
CA LEU A 72 -1.14 -14.28 -15.97
C LEU A 72 -2.01 -13.24 -15.27
N GLY A 73 -2.96 -12.67 -16.00
CA GLY A 73 -3.97 -11.75 -15.45
C GLY A 73 -4.07 -10.44 -16.20
N GLU A 74 -4.92 -9.55 -15.68
CA GLU A 74 -5.12 -8.20 -16.19
C GLU A 74 -3.92 -7.32 -15.82
N ARG A 75 -3.22 -6.77 -16.83
CA ARG A 75 -2.17 -5.78 -16.56
C ARG A 75 -2.78 -4.45 -16.13
N ILE A 76 -2.18 -3.86 -15.13
CA ILE A 76 -2.57 -2.54 -14.65
C ILE A 76 -1.33 -1.65 -14.46
N ILE A 77 -1.50 -0.37 -14.72
CA ILE A 77 -0.57 0.69 -14.33
C ILE A 77 -1.16 1.38 -13.12
N VAL A 78 -0.39 1.47 -12.05
CA VAL A 78 -0.76 2.28 -10.90
C VAL A 78 0.18 3.47 -10.82
N THR A 79 -0.40 4.66 -10.76
CA THR A 79 0.33 5.92 -10.59
C THR A 79 -0.30 6.73 -9.46
N GLY A 80 0.43 7.72 -8.98
CA GLY A 80 -0.06 8.63 -7.96
C GLY A 80 1.05 9.52 -7.45
N ARG A 81 0.73 10.34 -6.46
CA ARG A 81 1.67 11.23 -5.80
C ARG A 81 1.75 10.92 -4.32
N VAL A 82 2.94 11.04 -3.77
CA VAL A 82 3.15 11.07 -2.33
C VAL A 82 3.25 12.53 -1.90
N LEU A 83 2.35 12.93 -1.01
CA LEU A 83 2.17 14.30 -0.56
C LEU A 83 2.34 14.41 0.96
N ASP A 84 2.77 15.57 1.43
CA ASP A 84 2.70 15.93 2.84
C ASP A 84 1.31 16.51 3.20
N GLU A 85 1.09 16.89 4.44
CA GLU A 85 -0.16 17.49 4.93
C GLU A 85 -0.52 18.82 4.29
N GLY A 86 0.45 19.52 3.72
CA GLY A 86 0.28 20.79 3.01
C GLY A 86 0.04 20.60 1.51
N GLY A 87 -0.04 19.34 1.03
CA GLY A 87 -0.19 19.01 -0.38
C GLY A 87 1.11 19.19 -1.20
N ARG A 88 2.26 19.33 -0.54
CA ARG A 88 3.56 19.43 -1.19
C ARG A 88 4.09 18.05 -1.53
N PRO A 89 4.81 17.89 -2.68
CA PRO A 89 5.38 16.62 -3.07
C PRO A 89 6.45 16.12 -2.09
N VAL A 90 6.36 14.85 -1.71
CA VAL A 90 7.42 14.15 -0.97
C VAL A 90 8.30 13.42 -1.98
N ARG A 91 9.54 13.92 -2.14
CA ARG A 91 10.49 13.49 -3.17
C ARG A 91 11.36 12.35 -2.67
N ASN A 92 11.89 11.56 -3.60
CA ASN A 92 12.82 10.47 -3.29
C ASN A 92 12.32 9.53 -2.18
N THR A 93 11.01 9.38 -2.06
CA THR A 93 10.39 8.45 -1.12
C THR A 93 10.44 7.05 -1.73
N LEU A 94 10.99 6.10 -0.99
CA LEU A 94 10.92 4.70 -1.37
C LEU A 94 9.49 4.21 -1.16
N VAL A 95 8.90 3.69 -2.23
CA VAL A 95 7.59 3.04 -2.26
C VAL A 95 7.81 1.57 -2.53
N GLU A 96 7.62 0.74 -1.52
CA GLU A 96 7.58 -0.71 -1.65
C GLU A 96 6.13 -1.17 -1.80
N ILE A 97 5.92 -2.14 -2.66
CA ILE A 97 4.60 -2.71 -2.94
C ILE A 97 4.66 -4.23 -2.88
N TRP A 98 3.58 -4.85 -2.37
CA TRP A 98 3.40 -6.30 -2.46
C TRP A 98 1.93 -6.66 -2.55
N GLN A 99 1.65 -7.78 -3.22
CA GLN A 99 0.30 -8.21 -3.55
C GLN A 99 0.21 -9.71 -3.84
N ALA A 100 -1.00 -10.24 -3.86
CA ALA A 100 -1.30 -11.55 -4.42
C ALA A 100 -1.22 -11.52 -5.95
N ASN A 101 -1.07 -12.68 -6.57
CA ASN A 101 -1.23 -12.83 -8.03
C ASN A 101 -2.72 -12.72 -8.44
N ALA A 102 -3.02 -12.85 -9.73
CA ALA A 102 -4.39 -12.77 -10.25
C ALA A 102 -5.34 -13.85 -9.68
N ALA A 103 -4.80 -14.98 -9.22
CA ALA A 103 -5.58 -16.06 -8.60
C ALA A 103 -5.76 -15.86 -7.07
N GLY A 104 -5.29 -14.74 -6.50
CA GLY A 104 -5.37 -14.48 -5.06
C GLY A 104 -4.33 -15.25 -4.24
N ARG A 105 -3.17 -15.60 -4.82
CA ARG A 105 -2.11 -16.37 -4.15
C ARG A 105 -0.85 -15.55 -3.95
N TYR A 106 -0.31 -15.55 -2.73
CA TYR A 106 1.00 -14.97 -2.40
C TYR A 106 2.13 -15.97 -2.55
N VAL A 107 3.29 -15.49 -2.98
CA VAL A 107 4.55 -16.26 -2.90
C VAL A 107 5.09 -16.15 -1.47
N HIS A 108 4.40 -16.77 -0.52
CA HIS A 108 4.77 -16.76 0.88
C HIS A 108 4.48 -18.11 1.54
N LYS A 109 5.41 -18.60 2.37
CA LYS A 109 5.32 -19.92 3.02
C LYS A 109 4.08 -20.13 3.90
N ASN A 110 3.51 -19.05 4.43
CA ASN A 110 2.33 -19.09 5.30
C ASN A 110 1.02 -19.02 4.53
N ASP A 111 1.06 -18.70 3.23
CA ASP A 111 -0.13 -18.72 2.40
C ASP A 111 -0.43 -20.18 2.01
N GLN A 112 -1.59 -20.66 2.47
CA GLN A 112 -2.08 -22.02 2.25
C GLN A 112 -3.31 -22.04 1.32
N HIS A 113 -3.62 -20.91 0.66
CA HIS A 113 -4.71 -20.86 -0.29
C HIS A 113 -4.47 -21.84 -1.45
N ASP A 114 -5.48 -22.65 -1.74
CA ASP A 114 -5.43 -23.64 -2.83
C ASP A 114 -5.68 -22.99 -4.20
N ALA A 115 -4.87 -22.03 -4.53
CA ALA A 115 -4.84 -21.36 -5.84
C ALA A 115 -3.42 -21.49 -6.44
N PRO A 116 -3.29 -21.51 -7.77
CA PRO A 116 -1.99 -21.69 -8.41
C PRO A 116 -1.05 -20.52 -8.12
N LEU A 117 0.22 -20.84 -7.88
CA LEU A 117 1.30 -19.86 -7.97
C LEU A 117 1.58 -19.56 -9.45
N ASP A 118 1.86 -18.31 -9.77
CA ASP A 118 2.36 -17.91 -11.07
C ASP A 118 3.90 -17.91 -11.04
N PRO A 119 4.58 -18.76 -11.81
CA PRO A 119 6.04 -18.85 -11.80
C PRO A 119 6.72 -17.59 -12.34
N ASN A 120 5.98 -16.72 -13.03
CA ASN A 120 6.48 -15.51 -13.66
C ASN A 120 6.13 -14.24 -12.87
N PHE A 121 5.50 -14.37 -11.68
CA PHE A 121 5.05 -13.25 -10.89
C PHE A 121 5.46 -13.42 -9.42
N LEU A 122 6.31 -12.52 -8.92
CA LEU A 122 6.70 -12.48 -7.52
C LEU A 122 5.68 -11.75 -6.64
N GLY A 123 4.99 -10.76 -7.22
CA GLY A 123 4.04 -9.92 -6.51
C GLY A 123 4.68 -8.90 -5.57
N ALA A 124 5.95 -8.59 -5.76
CA ALA A 124 6.66 -7.57 -4.97
C ALA A 124 7.51 -6.68 -5.89
N GLY A 125 7.54 -5.40 -5.58
CA GLY A 125 8.29 -4.41 -6.33
C GLY A 125 8.53 -3.14 -5.52
N ARG A 126 9.21 -2.19 -6.12
CA ARG A 126 9.52 -0.90 -5.49
C ARG A 126 9.89 0.16 -6.52
N CYS A 127 9.63 1.41 -6.17
CA CYS A 127 10.01 2.56 -6.96
C CYS A 127 10.32 3.76 -6.06
N LEU A 128 10.87 4.82 -6.64
CA LEU A 128 11.05 6.11 -5.96
C LEU A 128 10.08 7.14 -6.51
N THR A 129 9.68 8.06 -5.65
CA THR A 129 8.99 9.27 -6.11
C THR A 129 9.97 10.22 -6.79
N ASP A 130 9.49 10.88 -7.85
CA ASP A 130 10.22 11.93 -8.57
C ASP A 130 10.20 13.29 -7.84
N ASN A 131 10.66 14.35 -8.53
CA ASN A 131 10.67 15.71 -7.99
C ASN A 131 9.28 16.30 -7.76
N GLU A 132 8.26 15.80 -8.42
CA GLU A 132 6.85 16.15 -8.27
C GLU A 132 6.11 15.21 -7.31
N GLY A 133 6.86 14.32 -6.62
CA GLY A 133 6.32 13.31 -5.71
C GLY A 133 5.59 12.17 -6.42
N ARG A 134 5.70 12.05 -7.74
CA ARG A 134 5.00 11.03 -8.51
C ARG A 134 5.72 9.70 -8.45
N TYR A 135 4.94 8.64 -8.40
CA TYR A 135 5.40 7.25 -8.56
C TYR A 135 4.55 6.55 -9.62
N HIS A 136 5.09 5.51 -10.20
CA HIS A 136 4.35 4.60 -11.05
C HIS A 136 4.94 3.21 -10.99
N PHE A 137 4.12 2.21 -11.19
CA PHE A 137 4.54 0.81 -11.40
C PHE A 137 3.54 0.06 -12.27
N LEU A 138 4.03 -0.97 -12.93
CA LEU A 138 3.26 -1.89 -13.74
C LEU A 138 3.12 -3.22 -13.01
N THR A 139 1.91 -3.76 -12.95
CA THR A 139 1.65 -5.03 -12.27
C THR A 139 0.47 -5.79 -12.89
N ILE A 140 0.13 -6.93 -12.30
CA ILE A 140 -1.09 -7.68 -12.57
C ILE A 140 -2.10 -7.34 -11.49
N LYS A 141 -3.36 -7.10 -11.85
CA LYS A 141 -4.43 -6.85 -10.88
C LYS A 141 -4.56 -8.06 -9.94
N PRO A 142 -4.41 -7.86 -8.61
CA PRO A 142 -4.48 -8.96 -7.67
C PRO A 142 -5.88 -9.57 -7.60
N GLY A 143 -5.98 -10.87 -7.39
CA GLY A 143 -7.23 -11.55 -7.09
C GLY A 143 -7.61 -11.43 -5.62
N ALA A 144 -8.91 -11.56 -5.34
CA ALA A 144 -9.42 -11.76 -3.99
C ALA A 144 -8.95 -13.12 -3.44
N TYR A 145 -8.83 -13.25 -2.11
CA TYR A 145 -8.40 -14.49 -1.50
C TYR A 145 -9.10 -14.78 -0.18
N PRO A 146 -9.30 -16.09 0.16
CA PRO A 146 -9.84 -16.48 1.46
C PRO A 146 -8.78 -16.33 2.56
N TRP A 147 -9.21 -16.00 3.77
CA TRP A 147 -8.32 -15.90 4.93
C TRP A 147 -9.00 -16.38 6.24
N GLY A 148 -8.18 -16.63 7.25
CA GLY A 148 -8.62 -17.30 8.49
C GLY A 148 -9.29 -16.40 9.54
N ASN A 149 -9.91 -15.26 9.16
CA ASN A 149 -10.53 -14.37 10.13
C ASN A 149 -11.84 -14.95 10.74
N HIS A 150 -12.67 -15.52 9.88
CA HIS A 150 -13.89 -16.26 10.22
C HIS A 150 -14.22 -17.26 9.11
N PRO A 151 -15.18 -18.19 9.30
CA PRO A 151 -15.63 -19.08 8.22
C PRO A 151 -16.07 -18.28 6.99
N ASN A 152 -15.58 -18.68 5.81
CA ASN A 152 -15.85 -18.04 4.54
C ASN A 152 -15.47 -16.53 4.48
N ALA A 153 -14.42 -16.14 5.21
CA ALA A 153 -13.87 -14.79 5.11
C ALA A 153 -13.04 -14.63 3.82
N TRP A 154 -13.28 -13.57 3.08
CA TRP A 154 -12.54 -13.20 1.86
C TRP A 154 -12.02 -11.78 1.96
N ARG A 155 -10.80 -11.57 1.47
CA ARG A 155 -10.22 -10.24 1.28
C ARG A 155 -10.53 -9.73 -0.13
N PRO A 156 -10.90 -8.44 -0.28
CA PRO A 156 -11.04 -7.80 -1.59
C PRO A 156 -9.70 -7.72 -2.32
N ASN A 157 -9.74 -7.41 -3.61
CA ASN A 157 -8.54 -7.12 -4.38
C ASN A 157 -7.82 -5.91 -3.77
N HIS A 158 -6.53 -6.04 -3.45
CA HIS A 158 -5.76 -4.95 -2.86
C HIS A 158 -4.27 -5.08 -3.11
N ILE A 159 -3.59 -3.94 -3.05
CA ILE A 159 -2.13 -3.85 -3.11
C ILE A 159 -1.65 -3.19 -1.82
N HIS A 160 -0.67 -3.78 -1.16
CA HIS A 160 -0.02 -3.20 0.00
C HIS A 160 1.04 -2.20 -0.42
N PHE A 161 1.14 -1.12 0.33
CA PHE A 161 2.14 -0.08 0.18
C PHE A 161 2.90 0.14 1.48
N SER A 162 4.19 0.35 1.36
CA SER A 162 5.10 0.66 2.45
C SER A 162 6.01 1.81 2.01
N LEU A 163 5.82 2.97 2.63
CA LEU A 163 6.51 4.20 2.27
C LEU A 163 7.52 4.59 3.35
N PHE A 164 8.69 5.01 2.91
CA PHE A 164 9.78 5.49 3.76
C PHE A 164 10.12 6.93 3.36
N GLY A 165 9.58 7.89 4.10
CA GLY A 165 9.93 9.30 3.92
C GLY A 165 11.30 9.65 4.54
N GLU A 166 11.71 10.91 4.36
CA GLU A 166 13.03 11.40 4.78
C GLU A 166 13.25 11.43 6.30
N HIS A 167 12.19 11.31 7.12
CA HIS A 167 12.26 11.43 8.56
C HIS A 167 11.82 10.15 9.26
N PHE A 168 12.35 9.88 10.44
CA PHE A 168 11.98 8.72 11.25
C PHE A 168 10.47 8.59 11.47
N GLY A 169 9.79 9.71 11.61
CA GLY A 169 8.33 9.75 11.75
C GLY A 169 7.55 9.61 10.42
N SER A 170 8.22 9.54 9.28
CA SER A 170 7.57 9.52 7.96
C SER A 170 7.41 8.10 7.41
N ARG A 171 6.92 7.19 8.23
CA ARG A 171 6.64 5.81 7.84
C ARG A 171 5.14 5.62 7.67
N LEU A 172 4.74 5.12 6.52
CA LEU A 172 3.35 4.75 6.25
C LEU A 172 3.28 3.33 5.69
N VAL A 173 2.41 2.51 6.23
CA VAL A 173 1.99 1.23 5.64
C VAL A 173 0.50 1.31 5.40
N THR A 174 0.06 1.07 4.18
CA THR A 174 -1.36 1.17 3.80
C THR A 174 -1.72 0.12 2.76
N GLN A 175 -2.99 0.06 2.42
CA GLN A 175 -3.51 -0.77 1.33
C GLN A 175 -4.27 0.11 0.34
N MET A 176 -4.05 -0.15 -0.93
CA MET A 176 -4.86 0.37 -2.03
C MET A 176 -5.92 -0.65 -2.39
N TYR A 177 -7.17 -0.26 -2.39
CA TYR A 177 -8.30 -1.06 -2.85
C TYR A 177 -8.80 -0.59 -4.22
N PHE A 178 -9.52 -1.46 -4.91
CA PHE A 178 -10.08 -1.16 -6.23
C PHE A 178 -11.53 -0.68 -6.11
N PRO A 179 -11.95 0.28 -6.97
CA PRO A 179 -13.31 0.81 -6.94
C PRO A 179 -14.34 -0.28 -7.31
N GLY A 180 -15.46 -0.27 -6.60
CA GLY A 180 -16.60 -1.14 -6.89
C GLY A 180 -16.43 -2.61 -6.47
N ASP A 181 -15.36 -2.97 -5.74
CA ASP A 181 -15.20 -4.33 -5.22
C ASP A 181 -16.26 -4.62 -4.13
N PRO A 182 -17.17 -5.60 -4.35
CA PRO A 182 -18.25 -5.89 -3.40
C PRO A 182 -17.73 -6.42 -2.05
N LEU A 183 -16.53 -6.97 -1.99
CA LEU A 183 -15.94 -7.50 -0.77
C LEU A 183 -15.51 -6.40 0.20
N LEU A 184 -15.41 -5.14 -0.22
CA LEU A 184 -15.12 -4.01 0.68
C LEU A 184 -16.13 -3.90 1.82
N ALA A 185 -17.40 -4.22 1.55
CA ALA A 185 -18.45 -4.20 2.58
C ALA A 185 -18.24 -5.27 3.68
N PHE A 186 -17.46 -6.30 3.41
CA PHE A 186 -17.25 -7.45 4.28
C PHE A 186 -15.82 -7.55 4.83
N ASP A 187 -14.88 -6.76 4.31
CA ASP A 187 -13.48 -6.80 4.76
C ASP A 187 -13.32 -6.04 6.09
N PRO A 188 -13.05 -6.73 7.21
CA PRO A 188 -12.93 -6.07 8.51
C PRO A 188 -11.70 -5.16 8.62
N ILE A 189 -10.69 -5.32 7.76
CA ILE A 189 -9.54 -4.40 7.73
C ILE A 189 -9.98 -3.06 7.12
N PHE A 190 -10.67 -3.09 5.98
CA PHE A 190 -11.24 -1.89 5.38
C PHE A 190 -12.33 -1.27 6.28
N GLN A 191 -13.25 -2.08 6.81
CA GLN A 191 -14.34 -1.62 7.68
C GLN A 191 -13.85 -1.08 9.03
N GLY A 192 -12.71 -1.52 9.50
CA GLY A 192 -12.05 -0.99 10.71
C GLY A 192 -11.53 0.44 10.54
N THR A 193 -11.33 0.89 9.29
CA THR A 193 -11.01 2.29 8.99
C THR A 193 -12.24 3.18 9.19
N PRO A 194 -12.11 4.34 9.86
CA PRO A 194 -13.19 5.30 10.01
C PRO A 194 -13.81 5.68 8.66
N GLU A 195 -15.14 5.73 8.58
CA GLU A 195 -15.89 5.92 7.33
C GLU A 195 -15.42 7.14 6.52
N HIS A 196 -15.18 8.27 7.19
CA HIS A 196 -14.72 9.51 6.57
C HIS A 196 -13.31 9.42 5.95
N ALA A 197 -12.59 8.33 6.20
CA ALA A 197 -11.22 8.12 5.72
C ALA A 197 -11.10 7.01 4.67
N ARG A 198 -12.15 6.19 4.48
CA ARG A 198 -12.12 5.00 3.62
C ARG A 198 -11.86 5.32 2.15
N ASP A 199 -12.42 6.41 1.63
CA ASP A 199 -12.25 6.82 0.24
C ASP A 199 -10.80 7.07 -0.12
N ARG A 200 -9.96 7.44 0.88
CA ARG A 200 -8.52 7.65 0.70
C ARG A 200 -7.72 6.35 0.55
N MET A 201 -8.37 5.19 0.67
CA MET A 201 -7.80 3.87 0.44
C MET A 201 -8.26 3.25 -0.89
N ILE A 202 -9.15 3.92 -1.63
CA ILE A 202 -9.71 3.42 -2.89
C ILE A 202 -9.07 4.16 -4.07
N ALA A 203 -8.47 3.42 -4.99
CA ALA A 203 -7.89 3.99 -6.21
C ALA A 203 -8.99 4.48 -7.17
N GLY A 204 -8.70 5.53 -7.93
CA GLY A 204 -9.52 5.97 -9.04
C GLY A 204 -9.16 5.23 -10.34
N PHE A 205 -10.15 4.78 -11.11
CA PHE A 205 -9.88 4.33 -12.48
C PHE A 205 -9.52 5.55 -13.34
N SER A 206 -8.46 5.43 -14.15
CA SER A 206 -7.91 6.53 -14.93
C SER A 206 -7.71 6.14 -16.40
N LEU A 207 -8.48 6.78 -17.30
CA LEU A 207 -8.27 6.62 -18.73
C LEU A 207 -6.96 7.29 -19.19
N ASP A 208 -6.56 8.38 -18.54
CA ASP A 208 -5.33 9.09 -18.89
C ASP A 208 -4.06 8.25 -18.57
N THR A 209 -4.14 7.41 -17.54
CA THR A 209 -3.08 6.46 -17.18
C THR A 209 -3.18 5.15 -17.97
N THR A 210 -4.35 4.86 -18.54
CA THR A 210 -4.57 3.63 -19.32
C THR A 210 -3.76 3.65 -20.60
N GLN A 211 -3.03 2.57 -20.86
CA GLN A 211 -2.33 2.35 -22.10
C GLN A 211 -3.18 1.47 -23.02
N GLU A 212 -3.52 2.00 -24.19
CA GLU A 212 -4.38 1.35 -25.18
C GLU A 212 -3.89 -0.07 -25.52
N ALA A 213 -4.82 -1.03 -25.50
CA ALA A 213 -4.61 -2.43 -25.80
C ALA A 213 -3.53 -3.14 -24.97
N TYR A 214 -3.08 -2.52 -23.84
CA TYR A 214 -1.99 -3.08 -23.04
C TYR A 214 -2.28 -3.17 -21.55
N ALA A 215 -2.66 -2.06 -20.88
CA ALA A 215 -2.87 -2.05 -19.42
C ALA A 215 -3.90 -0.98 -19.01
N LEU A 216 -4.76 -1.31 -18.06
CA LEU A 216 -5.70 -0.36 -17.46
C LEU A 216 -5.01 0.50 -16.39
N GLY A 217 -5.37 1.79 -16.32
CA GLY A 217 -4.78 2.76 -15.40
C GLY A 217 -5.58 2.95 -14.13
N TYR A 218 -4.86 3.11 -13.02
CA TYR A 218 -5.42 3.47 -11.70
C TYR A 218 -4.57 4.55 -11.06
N ASP A 219 -5.23 5.57 -10.49
CA ASP A 219 -4.57 6.66 -9.76
C ASP A 219 -4.80 6.48 -8.27
N PHE A 220 -3.72 6.58 -7.48
CA PHE A 220 -3.76 6.44 -6.03
C PHE A 220 -2.78 7.42 -5.37
N ASP A 221 -3.28 8.60 -4.98
CA ASP A 221 -2.51 9.60 -4.24
C ASP A 221 -2.40 9.20 -2.76
N ILE A 222 -1.22 9.39 -2.16
CA ILE A 222 -0.92 9.03 -0.78
C ILE A 222 -0.51 10.28 -0.02
N VAL A 223 -1.21 10.58 1.08
CA VAL A 223 -0.86 11.66 2.01
C VAL A 223 -0.21 11.07 3.25
N MET A 224 1.04 11.47 3.50
CA MET A 224 1.86 10.85 4.55
C MET A 224 1.45 11.21 5.97
N ARG A 225 0.83 12.37 6.18
CA ARG A 225 0.46 12.89 7.50
C ARG A 225 -0.67 13.91 7.44
N GLY A 226 -1.21 14.25 8.62
CA GLY A 226 -2.18 15.31 8.81
C GLY A 226 -3.62 14.84 8.69
N ARG A 227 -4.55 15.80 8.64
CA ARG A 227 -6.00 15.53 8.63
C ARG A 227 -6.44 14.66 7.46
N ASN A 228 -5.78 14.82 6.31
CA ASN A 228 -6.07 14.07 5.09
C ASN A 228 -5.14 12.86 4.91
N GLU A 229 -4.43 12.46 5.96
CA GLU A 229 -3.51 11.33 5.92
C GLU A 229 -4.20 10.07 5.37
N THR A 230 -3.52 9.36 4.47
CA THR A 230 -3.98 8.04 4.02
C THR A 230 -3.97 7.09 5.21
N PRO A 231 -5.06 6.36 5.48
CA PRO A 231 -5.14 5.47 6.63
C PRO A 231 -4.05 4.40 6.63
N MET A 232 -3.47 4.16 7.79
CA MET A 232 -2.52 3.06 7.98
C MET A 232 -3.24 1.71 8.03
N GLU A 233 -2.60 0.68 7.47
CA GLU A 233 -2.92 -0.70 7.81
C GLU A 233 -2.49 -0.99 9.27
N ARG A 234 -3.37 -1.54 10.09
CA ARG A 234 -3.11 -1.91 11.49
C ARG A 234 -3.58 -3.30 11.82
#